data_12d2740b7a7be064482ea203611d4a7e
#
_entry.id   12d2740b7a7be064482ea203611d4a7e
#
_cell.length_a   1.000
_cell.length_b   1.000
_cell.length_c   1.000
_cell.angle_alpha   90.00
_cell.angle_beta   90.00
_cell.angle_gamma   90.00
#
_symmetry.space_group_name_H-M   'P 1'
#
loop_
_entity.id
_entity.type
_entity.pdbx_description
1 polymer ?
#
loop_
_entity_poly.entity_id
_entity_poly.type
_entity_poly.pdbx_seq_one_letter_code
_entity_poly.pdbx_strand_id
1 'polypeptide(L)'
;MKVVWSPLALQKLGDAAEFISLDNPSAAEKWVNEVFDKTELLGSMPEMGRFVPEIPHTSYREIIFGHYRIIYSLSHEIRVLTVRNCRQMLSEDDV
;
A
#
# COMPACT_ATOMS: atom_id res chain seq x y z
N MET A 1 3.87 -12.73 -10.78
CA MET A 1 3.87 -13.11 -9.34
C MET A 1 2.49 -12.91 -8.74
N LYS A 2 2.16 -13.72 -7.77
CA LYS A 2 0.91 -13.59 -7.01
C LYS A 2 0.99 -12.37 -6.08
N VAL A 3 -0.10 -11.62 -5.97
CA VAL A 3 -0.23 -10.49 -5.06
C VAL A 3 -1.21 -10.87 -3.95
N VAL A 4 -0.75 -10.77 -2.71
CA VAL A 4 -1.53 -11.14 -1.52
C VAL A 4 -1.59 -9.94 -0.58
N TRP A 5 -2.79 -9.63 -0.08
CA TRP A 5 -3.00 -8.56 0.89
C TRP A 5 -3.06 -9.14 2.30
N SER A 6 -2.26 -8.59 3.23
CA SER A 6 -2.34 -8.98 4.62
C SER A 6 -3.64 -8.47 5.26
N PRO A 7 -4.10 -9.09 6.36
CA PRO A 7 -5.26 -8.56 7.10
C PRO A 7 -5.07 -7.11 7.55
N LEU A 8 -3.86 -6.75 8.01
CA LEU A 8 -3.55 -5.37 8.40
C LEU A 8 -3.69 -4.42 7.20
N ALA A 9 -3.17 -4.82 6.04
CA ALA A 9 -3.25 -3.98 4.84
C ALA A 9 -4.69 -3.74 4.42
N LEU A 10 -5.54 -4.77 4.47
CA LEU A 10 -6.95 -4.62 4.15
C LEU A 10 -7.66 -3.71 5.15
N GLN A 11 -7.35 -3.83 6.44
CA GLN A 11 -7.90 -2.95 7.47
C GLN A 11 -7.50 -1.50 7.22
N LYS A 12 -6.22 -1.26 6.95
CA LYS A 12 -5.71 0.09 6.72
C LYS A 12 -6.25 0.71 5.43
N LEU A 13 -6.44 -0.11 4.40
CA LEU A 13 -7.09 0.34 3.17
C LEU A 13 -8.54 0.79 3.46
N GLY A 14 -9.27 0.01 4.24
CA GLY A 14 -10.64 0.34 4.65
C GLY A 14 -10.70 1.63 5.46
N ASP A 15 -9.78 1.81 6.42
CA ASP A 15 -9.70 3.02 7.23
C ASP A 15 -9.45 4.26 6.36
N ALA A 16 -8.53 4.14 5.41
CA ALA A 16 -8.23 5.23 4.48
C ALA A 16 -9.42 5.56 3.58
N ALA A 17 -10.08 4.54 3.06
CA ALA A 17 -11.28 4.71 2.24
C ALA A 17 -12.41 5.41 3.02
N GLU A 18 -12.61 5.02 4.27
CA GLU A 18 -13.61 5.65 5.14
C GLU A 18 -13.29 7.13 5.34
N PHE A 19 -12.03 7.45 5.60
CA PHE A 19 -11.59 8.84 5.76
C PHE A 19 -11.86 9.66 4.49
N ILE A 20 -11.53 9.12 3.31
CA ILE A 20 -11.78 9.80 2.04
C ILE A 20 -13.28 9.98 1.82
N SER A 21 -14.10 9.00 2.21
CA SER A 21 -15.56 9.02 2.01
C SER A 21 -16.26 10.10 2.81
N LEU A 22 -15.65 10.61 3.90
CA LEU A 22 -16.23 11.69 4.69
C LEU A 22 -16.41 12.95 3.85
N ASP A 23 -15.49 13.19 2.90
CA ASP A 23 -15.60 14.32 1.96
C ASP A 23 -16.35 13.92 0.68
N ASN A 24 -16.06 12.73 0.14
CA ASN A 24 -16.56 12.34 -1.16
C ASN A 24 -16.64 10.80 -1.27
N PRO A 25 -17.84 10.21 -1.07
CA PRO A 25 -18.00 8.76 -1.14
C PRO A 25 -17.59 8.14 -2.48
N SER A 26 -17.91 8.79 -3.59
CA SER A 26 -17.56 8.24 -4.91
C SER A 26 -16.06 8.29 -5.17
N ALA A 27 -15.36 9.29 -4.63
CA ALA A 27 -13.90 9.37 -4.71
C ALA A 27 -13.25 8.23 -3.92
N ALA A 28 -13.82 7.86 -2.78
CA ALA A 28 -13.31 6.74 -1.98
C ALA A 28 -13.40 5.42 -2.75
N GLU A 29 -14.53 5.15 -3.37
CA GLU A 29 -14.72 3.94 -4.17
C GLU A 29 -13.74 3.89 -5.35
N LYS A 30 -13.60 4.99 -6.07
CA LYS A 30 -12.67 5.10 -7.18
C LYS A 30 -11.23 4.85 -6.70
N TRP A 31 -10.86 5.45 -5.58
CA TRP A 31 -9.51 5.30 -5.02
C TRP A 31 -9.20 3.85 -4.67
N VAL A 32 -10.13 3.15 -4.02
CA VAL A 32 -9.96 1.73 -3.66
C VAL A 32 -9.72 0.90 -4.93
N ASN A 33 -10.53 1.09 -5.96
CA ASN A 33 -10.37 0.36 -7.21
C ASN A 33 -9.03 0.64 -7.87
N GLU A 34 -8.60 1.90 -7.87
CA GLU A 34 -7.30 2.29 -8.43
C GLU A 34 -6.12 1.71 -7.64
N VAL A 35 -6.25 1.61 -6.32
CA VAL A 35 -5.23 0.97 -5.47
C VAL A 35 -5.08 -0.50 -5.83
N PHE A 36 -6.20 -1.22 -5.97
CA PHE A 36 -6.14 -2.62 -6.37
C PHE A 36 -5.55 -2.79 -7.77
N ASP A 37 -5.93 -1.95 -8.72
CA ASP A 37 -5.36 -1.99 -10.07
C ASP A 37 -3.84 -1.75 -10.03
N LYS A 38 -3.41 -0.77 -9.24
CA LYS A 38 -1.99 -0.42 -9.12
C LYS A 38 -1.19 -1.56 -8.49
N THR A 39 -1.73 -2.20 -7.45
CA THR A 39 -1.04 -3.30 -6.78
C THR A 39 -1.01 -4.57 -7.65
N GLU A 40 -2.02 -4.79 -8.49
CA GLU A 40 -1.98 -5.90 -9.44
C GLU A 40 -0.79 -5.79 -10.40
N LEU A 41 -0.39 -4.58 -10.78
CA LEU A 41 0.78 -4.37 -11.63
C LEU A 41 2.06 -4.90 -11.00
N LEU A 42 2.13 -4.95 -9.67
CA LEU A 42 3.30 -5.50 -8.97
C LEU A 42 3.54 -6.96 -9.33
N GLY A 43 2.49 -7.69 -9.71
CA GLY A 43 2.64 -9.08 -10.13
C GLY A 43 3.54 -9.24 -11.35
N SER A 44 3.51 -8.28 -12.28
CA SER A 44 4.36 -8.28 -13.48
C SER A 44 5.55 -7.35 -13.36
N MET A 45 5.52 -6.38 -12.44
CA MET A 45 6.58 -5.38 -12.23
C MET A 45 6.90 -5.28 -10.73
N PRO A 46 7.44 -6.37 -10.14
CA PRO A 46 7.58 -6.44 -8.68
C PRO A 46 8.55 -5.42 -8.07
N GLU A 47 9.49 -4.91 -8.86
CA GLU A 47 10.47 -3.92 -8.40
C GLU A 47 10.06 -2.49 -8.71
N MET A 48 8.80 -2.26 -9.11
CA MET A 48 8.30 -0.94 -9.47
C MET A 48 8.35 0.05 -8.30
N GLY A 49 8.12 -0.42 -7.07
CA GLY A 49 8.20 0.41 -5.88
C GLY A 49 9.64 0.69 -5.45
N ARG A 50 9.83 1.81 -4.76
CA ARG A 50 11.13 2.17 -4.17
C ARG A 50 11.32 1.50 -2.81
N PHE A 51 12.55 1.37 -2.36
CA PHE A 51 12.79 0.96 -0.97
C PHE A 51 12.25 2.02 -0.01
N VAL A 52 11.71 1.57 1.13
CA VAL A 52 11.15 2.47 2.13
C VAL A 52 12.28 3.23 2.83
N PRO A 53 12.31 4.58 2.72
CA PRO A 53 13.47 5.35 3.20
C PRO A 53 13.70 5.27 4.71
N GLU A 54 12.63 5.19 5.51
CA GLU A 54 12.73 5.20 6.98
C GLU A 54 13.28 3.89 7.56
N ILE A 55 13.21 2.80 6.79
CA ILE A 55 13.66 1.48 7.25
C ILE A 55 14.60 0.85 6.22
N PRO A 56 15.76 1.51 5.96
CA PRO A 56 16.65 1.12 4.86
C PRO A 56 17.34 -0.23 5.09
N HIS A 57 17.34 -0.73 6.31
CA HIS A 57 17.88 -2.05 6.64
C HIS A 57 16.96 -3.20 6.22
N THR A 58 15.74 -2.90 5.79
CA THR A 58 14.79 -3.89 5.28
C THR A 58 14.81 -3.88 3.74
N SER A 59 14.24 -4.93 3.15
CA SER A 59 14.03 -5.01 1.71
C SER A 59 12.62 -4.59 1.31
N TYR A 60 11.86 -3.98 2.22
CA TYR A 60 10.50 -3.55 1.94
C TYR A 60 10.48 -2.40 0.95
N ARG A 61 9.47 -2.42 0.09
CA ARG A 61 9.26 -1.41 -0.94
C ARG A 61 7.92 -0.75 -0.75
N GLU A 62 7.75 0.40 -1.38
CA GLU A 62 6.49 1.13 -1.38
C GLU A 62 6.17 1.70 -2.75
N ILE A 63 4.87 1.81 -3.03
CA ILE A 63 4.37 2.62 -4.13
C ILE A 63 3.53 3.75 -3.52
N ILE A 64 3.63 4.95 -4.11
CA ILE A 64 2.87 6.11 -3.68
C ILE A 64 1.65 6.24 -4.60
N PHE A 65 0.47 6.35 -3.98
CA PHE A 65 -0.75 6.59 -4.74
C PHE A 65 -1.59 7.66 -4.04
N GLY A 66 -1.71 8.82 -4.66
CA GLY A 66 -2.34 9.97 -4.04
C GLY A 66 -1.56 10.40 -2.79
N HIS A 67 -2.27 10.47 -1.66
CA HIS A 67 -1.67 10.84 -0.38
C HIS A 67 -1.28 9.64 0.48
N TYR A 68 -1.23 8.45 -0.12
CA TYR A 68 -1.00 7.21 0.62
C TYR A 68 0.18 6.43 0.08
N ARG A 69 0.83 5.74 1.01
CA ARG A 69 1.95 4.84 0.77
C ARG A 69 1.45 3.41 0.92
N ILE A 70 1.74 2.57 -0.06
CA ILE A 70 1.38 1.16 -0.03
C ILE A 70 2.68 0.37 0.09
N ILE A 71 2.88 -0.26 1.24
CA ILE A 71 4.12 -0.94 1.58
C ILE A 71 3.97 -2.43 1.30
N TYR A 72 4.96 -3.01 0.62
CA TYR A 72 4.93 -4.42 0.28
C TYR A 72 6.30 -5.07 0.44
N SER A 73 6.28 -6.39 0.60
CA SER A 73 7.48 -7.22 0.57
C SER A 73 7.48 -8.04 -0.73
N LEU A 74 8.69 -8.32 -1.20
CA LEU A 74 8.92 -9.09 -2.41
C LEU A 74 9.78 -10.31 -2.08
N SER A 75 9.22 -11.50 -2.26
CA SER A 75 9.95 -12.77 -2.19
C SER A 75 9.46 -13.65 -3.34
N HIS A 76 8.93 -14.83 -3.05
CA HIS A 76 8.29 -15.67 -4.08
C HIS A 76 6.88 -15.18 -4.44
N GLU A 77 6.34 -14.27 -3.66
CA GLU A 77 5.08 -13.58 -3.93
C GLU A 77 5.19 -12.12 -3.48
N ILE A 78 4.28 -11.29 -3.93
CA ILE A 78 4.13 -9.91 -3.45
C ILE A 78 3.16 -9.95 -2.27
N ARG A 79 3.59 -9.44 -1.13
CA ARG A 79 2.71 -9.31 0.03
C ARG A 79 2.54 -7.85 0.39
N VAL A 80 1.31 -7.34 0.25
CA VAL A 80 0.99 -5.98 0.68
C VAL A 80 0.83 -5.99 2.20
N LEU A 81 1.67 -5.22 2.89
CA LEU A 81 1.81 -5.29 4.35
C LEU A 81 0.95 -4.26 5.08
N THR A 82 0.90 -3.05 4.56
CA THR A 82 0.10 -1.98 5.16
C THR A 82 -0.11 -0.84 4.17
N VAL A 83 -1.05 0.04 4.51
CA VAL A 83 -1.32 1.30 3.79
C VAL A 83 -1.16 2.42 4.82
N ARG A 84 -0.46 3.50 4.44
CA ARG A 84 -0.17 4.59 5.36
C ARG A 84 -0.25 5.93 4.65
N ASN A 85 -0.74 6.94 5.37
CA ASN A 85 -0.75 8.31 4.85
C ASN A 85 0.70 8.81 4.68
N CYS A 86 0.98 9.54 3.59
CA CYS A 86 2.33 10.05 3.31
C CYS A 86 2.86 11.00 4.38
N ARG A 87 2.00 11.60 5.18
CA ARG A 87 2.39 12.49 6.28
C ARG A 87 2.85 11.75 7.52
N GLN A 88 2.61 10.44 7.58
CA GLN A 88 2.96 9.62 8.73
C GLN A 88 4.29 8.91 8.49
N MET A 89 5.20 9.04 9.44
CA MET A 89 6.45 8.29 9.43
C MET A 89 6.14 6.80 9.59
N LEU A 90 6.96 5.98 8.97
CA LEU A 90 6.85 4.53 9.04
C LEU A 90 8.00 3.97 9.85
N SER A 91 7.68 3.05 10.77
CA SER A 91 8.68 2.23 11.46
C SER A 91 8.46 0.77 11.11
N GLU A 92 9.43 -0.07 11.42
CA GLU A 92 9.35 -1.50 11.17
C GLU A 92 8.18 -2.15 11.92
N ASP A 93 7.77 -1.57 13.05
CA ASP A 93 6.64 -2.07 13.83
C ASP A 93 5.28 -1.83 13.14
N ASP A 94 5.24 -0.97 12.12
CA ASP A 94 4.01 -0.63 11.40
C ASP A 94 3.67 -1.60 10.26
N VAL A 95 4.55 -2.57 9.99
CA VAL A 95 4.38 -3.49 8.85
C VAL A 95 4.20 -4.95 9.26
#